data_5c14c50dfaf257199b4bb2b142cbecf1
#
_entry.id   5c14c50dfaf257199b4bb2b142cbecf1
#
_cell.length_a   1.000
_cell.length_b   1.000
_cell.length_c   1.000
_cell.angle_alpha   90.00
_cell.angle_beta   90.00
_cell.angle_gamma   90.00
#
_symmetry.space_group_name_H-M   'P 1'
#
loop_
_entity.id
_entity.type
_entity.pdbx_description
1 polymer ?
#
loop_
_entity_poly.entity_id
_entity_poly.type
_entity_poly.pdbx_seq_one_letter_code
_entity_poly.pdbx_strand_id
1 'polypeptide(L)'
;MRRVRHALLSVASLCLAALPALADDPYSEYRIPDHRWLSWSAGLTANGHRTLHDGSYGSESVDRQGHGTAATSLYGGFDSDRRSRAYGLSLLANGTIHTSDGQEAFSYETYLTHRRDESALERASAFYALSRFPWEAPLGFSLSTNAFITPRQQWGSYEEVRQAVPSPFSPGYRVEYLSNSTSGIYDANASVLASVDWGRVRDATPVYRVQVLEQRLHETGTIHGELSAAARERLAALYTVEADLSFAHQRPTKYFWRELERLLTDDGVLGPGGLDAYTVQRLLEPVALRTQSFARIRGFSVGPQVVLGKVWTHQSYKSEYRRLTFLADTLYDSTVLVTPRTKYDDHDESISTGLFVEYHRPLGMQWQADAFSRALVSDAAESLTWSTAFGAAWAIADRWQWTGNIRHDATAPGKSSERKLDRWQLNVATSLDYFFEDAWAFQVGYQHQQDHSPTDFTRTDTYSLGVSYQFAGWLDAPGLFAPMRLSSASR
;
A
#
# COMPACT_ATOMS: atom_id res chain seq x y z
N MET A 1 5.35 13.16 31.22
CA MET A 1 4.24 14.12 31.37
C MET A 1 4.30 15.32 30.39
N ARG A 2 5.42 16.01 30.15
CA ARG A 2 5.47 17.13 29.18
C ARG A 2 5.08 16.70 27.75
N ARG A 3 5.54 15.57 27.27
CA ARG A 3 5.26 15.06 25.89
C ARG A 3 3.81 14.65 25.69
N VAL A 4 3.16 14.05 26.70
CA VAL A 4 1.72 13.76 26.67
C VAL A 4 0.90 15.04 26.54
N ARG A 5 1.33 16.12 27.23
CA ARG A 5 0.70 17.44 27.11
C ARG A 5 0.84 18.02 25.70
N HIS A 6 2.01 17.84 25.02
CA HIS A 6 2.16 18.31 23.63
C HIS A 6 1.31 17.52 22.66
N ALA A 7 1.24 16.19 22.80
CA ALA A 7 0.37 15.36 21.97
C ALA A 7 -1.12 15.73 22.13
N LEU A 8 -1.56 15.89 23.38
CA LEU A 8 -2.94 16.33 23.69
C LEU A 8 -3.22 17.77 23.21
N LEU A 9 -2.25 18.68 23.31
CA LEU A 9 -2.37 20.04 22.80
C LEU A 9 -2.45 20.06 21.27
N SER A 10 -1.70 19.22 20.55
CA SER A 10 -1.78 19.12 19.11
C SER A 10 -3.13 18.58 18.65
N VAL A 11 -3.66 17.55 19.32
CA VAL A 11 -5.00 17.02 19.07
C VAL A 11 -6.05 18.10 19.36
N ALA A 12 -5.95 18.78 20.50
CA ALA A 12 -6.87 19.86 20.88
C ALA A 12 -6.81 21.06 19.91
N SER A 13 -5.61 21.43 19.43
CA SER A 13 -5.44 22.52 18.45
C SER A 13 -6.06 22.15 17.10
N LEU A 14 -5.93 20.90 16.65
CA LEU A 14 -6.60 20.38 15.46
C LEU A 14 -8.13 20.38 15.61
N CYS A 15 -8.64 19.96 16.76
CA CYS A 15 -10.08 20.02 17.05
C CYS A 15 -10.60 21.47 17.05
N LEU A 16 -9.86 22.42 17.64
CA LEU A 16 -10.22 23.83 17.67
C LEU A 16 -10.16 24.48 16.28
N ALA A 17 -9.19 24.10 15.45
CA ALA A 17 -9.09 24.57 14.07
C ALA A 17 -10.20 24.02 13.16
N ALA A 18 -10.78 22.86 13.50
CA ALA A 18 -11.87 22.24 12.76
C ALA A 18 -13.25 22.90 13.03
N LEU A 19 -13.45 23.52 14.19
CA LEU A 19 -14.74 24.11 14.59
C LEU A 19 -15.31 25.18 13.62
N PRO A 20 -14.54 26.16 13.12
CA PRO A 20 -15.09 27.18 12.21
C PRO A 20 -15.41 26.63 10.81
N ALA A 21 -14.97 25.44 10.47
CA ALA A 21 -15.18 24.84 9.15
C ALA A 21 -16.59 24.26 8.95
N LEU A 22 -17.42 24.25 9.98
CA LEU A 22 -18.79 23.68 9.92
C LEU A 22 -19.83 24.66 9.37
N ALA A 23 -19.48 25.94 9.17
CA ALA A 23 -20.48 27.00 9.07
C ALA A 23 -21.08 27.22 7.66
N ASP A 24 -20.37 26.95 6.53
CA ASP A 24 -20.90 27.21 5.18
C ASP A 24 -20.37 26.20 4.17
N ASP A 25 -20.96 25.03 4.17
CA ASP A 25 -20.51 23.96 3.30
C ASP A 25 -21.58 23.63 2.25
N PRO A 26 -21.35 23.95 0.94
CA PRO A 26 -22.30 23.70 -0.14
C PRO A 26 -22.61 22.22 -0.34
N TYR A 27 -21.81 21.34 0.26
CA TYR A 27 -22.01 19.89 0.19
C TYR A 27 -22.76 19.32 1.40
N SER A 28 -23.26 20.17 2.32
CA SER A 28 -23.86 19.74 3.59
C SER A 28 -25.11 18.88 3.39
N GLU A 29 -25.85 19.09 2.31
CA GLU A 29 -27.11 18.40 1.99
C GLU A 29 -26.90 17.13 1.16
N TYR A 30 -25.72 16.94 0.56
CA TYR A 30 -25.46 15.76 -0.25
C TYR A 30 -25.44 14.49 0.60
N ARG A 31 -26.23 13.51 0.18
CA ARG A 31 -26.27 12.16 0.76
C ARG A 31 -25.64 11.18 -0.19
N ILE A 32 -24.75 10.33 0.33
CA ILE A 32 -24.15 9.26 -0.44
C ILE A 32 -25.25 8.25 -0.76
N PRO A 33 -25.55 7.97 -2.05
CA PRO A 33 -26.51 6.95 -2.40
C PRO A 33 -26.05 5.57 -1.96
N ASP A 34 -27.00 4.67 -1.75
CA ASP A 34 -26.69 3.28 -1.44
C ASP A 34 -25.92 2.65 -2.60
N HIS A 35 -24.71 2.23 -2.33
CA HIS A 35 -23.76 1.74 -3.32
C HIS A 35 -23.10 0.45 -2.86
N ARG A 36 -23.06 -0.56 -3.74
CA ARG A 36 -22.36 -1.83 -3.51
C ARG A 36 -21.33 -2.02 -4.59
N TRP A 37 -20.16 -2.48 -4.20
CA TRP A 37 -19.08 -2.72 -5.14
C TRP A 37 -18.34 -4.02 -4.80
N LEU A 38 -17.80 -4.65 -5.84
CA LEU A 38 -16.96 -5.83 -5.75
C LEU A 38 -15.86 -5.70 -6.80
N SER A 39 -14.64 -5.93 -6.41
CA SER A 39 -13.46 -5.87 -7.28
C SER A 39 -12.64 -7.15 -7.10
N TRP A 40 -12.17 -7.69 -8.21
CA TRP A 40 -11.27 -8.83 -8.22
C TRP A 40 -10.09 -8.54 -9.15
N SER A 41 -8.89 -8.90 -8.72
CA SER A 41 -7.68 -8.80 -9.54
C SER A 41 -6.83 -10.04 -9.40
N ALA A 42 -6.13 -10.40 -10.48
CA ALA A 42 -5.11 -11.44 -10.48
C ALA A 42 -3.94 -11.00 -11.36
N GLY A 43 -2.72 -11.32 -10.94
CA GLY A 43 -1.50 -11.00 -11.67
C GLY A 43 -0.46 -12.08 -11.51
N LEU A 44 0.32 -12.29 -12.56
CA LEU A 44 1.48 -13.17 -12.59
C LEU A 44 2.64 -12.44 -13.24
N THR A 45 3.78 -12.42 -12.57
CA THR A 45 5.03 -11.90 -13.13
C THR A 45 6.15 -12.91 -12.95
N ALA A 46 7.02 -13.02 -13.93
CA ALA A 46 8.23 -13.84 -13.85
C ALA A 46 9.38 -13.10 -14.52
N ASN A 47 10.50 -12.99 -13.83
CA ASN A 47 11.71 -12.37 -14.32
C ASN A 47 12.89 -13.31 -14.09
N GLY A 48 13.88 -13.27 -14.97
CA GLY A 48 15.11 -14.02 -14.78
C GLY A 48 16.28 -13.31 -15.46
N HIS A 49 17.46 -13.44 -14.86
CA HIS A 49 18.70 -12.97 -15.48
C HIS A 49 19.80 -14.01 -15.30
N ARG A 50 20.76 -13.95 -16.19
CA ARG A 50 21.96 -14.76 -16.16
C ARG A 50 23.17 -13.84 -16.34
N THR A 51 24.13 -13.96 -15.43
CA THR A 51 25.40 -13.24 -15.54
C THR A 51 26.54 -14.27 -15.71
N LEU A 52 27.40 -13.98 -16.64
CA LEU A 52 28.63 -14.75 -16.87
C LEU A 52 29.80 -13.85 -16.44
N HIS A 53 30.62 -14.37 -15.55
CA HIS A 53 31.87 -13.74 -15.17
C HIS A 53 33.03 -14.59 -15.69
N ASP A 54 33.83 -13.99 -16.51
CA ASP A 54 35.10 -14.56 -17.02
C ASP A 54 36.21 -13.76 -16.36
N GLY A 55 36.89 -14.38 -15.42
CA GLY A 55 37.93 -13.75 -14.61
C GLY A 55 39.33 -14.02 -15.16
N SER A 56 40.28 -13.20 -14.76
CA SER A 56 41.69 -13.43 -15.00
C SER A 56 42.14 -14.71 -14.24
N TYR A 57 43.06 -15.46 -14.82
CA TYR A 57 43.61 -16.72 -14.27
C TYR A 57 42.72 -17.97 -14.41
N GLY A 58 41.78 -17.99 -15.39
CA GLY A 58 40.96 -19.19 -15.66
C GLY A 58 39.84 -19.41 -14.64
N SER A 59 39.38 -18.37 -13.97
CA SER A 59 38.18 -18.42 -13.17
C SER A 59 36.96 -18.12 -14.04
N GLU A 60 35.96 -18.99 -14.01
CA GLU A 60 34.68 -18.79 -14.66
C GLU A 60 33.57 -18.95 -13.61
N SER A 61 32.59 -18.06 -13.63
CA SER A 61 31.39 -18.25 -12.86
C SER A 61 30.12 -17.88 -13.62
N VAL A 62 29.06 -18.59 -13.33
CA VAL A 62 27.75 -18.41 -13.93
C VAL A 62 26.72 -18.23 -12.85
N ASP A 63 26.17 -17.03 -12.76
CA ASP A 63 25.07 -16.71 -11.88
C ASP A 63 23.74 -16.72 -12.66
N ARG A 64 22.75 -17.41 -12.10
CA ARG A 64 21.37 -17.40 -12.63
C ARG A 64 20.42 -17.05 -11.52
N GLN A 65 19.58 -16.08 -11.75
CA GLN A 65 18.55 -15.68 -10.80
C GLN A 65 17.19 -15.70 -11.49
N GLY A 66 16.22 -16.33 -10.86
CA GLY A 66 14.82 -16.33 -11.26
C GLY A 66 13.95 -15.76 -10.13
N HIS A 67 12.96 -14.98 -10.49
CA HIS A 67 11.97 -14.44 -9.58
C HIS A 67 10.57 -14.58 -10.18
N GLY A 68 9.62 -15.11 -9.42
CA GLY A 68 8.23 -15.25 -9.82
C GLY A 68 7.30 -14.69 -8.73
N THR A 69 6.26 -13.98 -9.15
CA THR A 69 5.21 -13.48 -8.27
C THR A 69 3.85 -13.82 -8.83
N ALA A 70 2.99 -14.40 -8.00
CA ALA A 70 1.58 -14.59 -8.25
C ALA A 70 0.78 -13.85 -7.19
N ALA A 71 -0.18 -13.05 -7.61
CA ALA A 71 -1.02 -12.28 -6.70
C ALA A 71 -2.49 -12.38 -7.12
N THR A 72 -3.38 -12.47 -6.15
CA THR A 72 -4.82 -12.31 -6.36
C THR A 72 -5.44 -11.56 -5.21
N SER A 73 -6.45 -10.74 -5.49
CA SER A 73 -7.17 -10.01 -4.47
C SER A 73 -8.65 -9.89 -4.80
N LEU A 74 -9.47 -9.93 -3.77
CA LEU A 74 -10.91 -9.71 -3.81
C LEU A 74 -11.25 -8.64 -2.80
N TYR A 75 -11.89 -7.57 -3.23
CA TYR A 75 -12.36 -6.48 -2.38
C TYR A 75 -13.82 -6.21 -2.65
N GLY A 76 -14.56 -5.86 -1.62
CA GLY A 76 -15.96 -5.50 -1.79
C GLY A 76 -16.43 -4.61 -0.66
N GLY A 77 -17.59 -3.97 -0.88
CA GLY A 77 -18.13 -3.09 0.12
C GLY A 77 -19.56 -2.66 -0.16
N PHE A 78 -20.06 -1.91 0.78
CA PHE A 78 -21.33 -1.23 0.75
C PHE A 78 -21.15 0.14 1.41
N ASP A 79 -21.51 1.18 0.72
CA ASP A 79 -21.51 2.55 1.23
C ASP A 79 -22.91 3.15 1.14
N SER A 80 -23.29 3.89 2.15
CA SER A 80 -24.48 4.73 2.20
C SER A 80 -24.23 5.90 3.13
N ASP A 81 -25.14 6.85 3.15
CA ASP A 81 -25.02 7.99 4.04
C ASP A 81 -24.86 7.61 5.52
N ARG A 82 -25.45 6.51 5.98
CA ARG A 82 -25.44 6.09 7.40
C ARG A 82 -24.56 4.88 7.71
N ARG A 83 -24.05 4.21 6.70
CA ARG A 83 -23.32 2.95 6.88
C ARG A 83 -22.28 2.77 5.79
N SER A 84 -21.07 2.47 6.21
CA SER A 84 -20.02 2.00 5.31
C SER A 84 -19.53 0.63 5.78
N ARG A 85 -19.30 -0.27 4.83
CA ARG A 85 -18.71 -1.58 5.05
C ARG A 85 -17.72 -1.86 3.93
N ALA A 86 -16.52 -2.27 4.30
CA ALA A 86 -15.52 -2.75 3.33
C ALA A 86 -14.93 -4.07 3.83
N TYR A 87 -14.59 -4.95 2.90
CA TYR A 87 -13.91 -6.20 3.18
C TYR A 87 -12.97 -6.55 2.04
N GLY A 88 -11.92 -7.29 2.35
CA GLY A 88 -10.98 -7.72 1.34
C GLY A 88 -10.20 -8.95 1.77
N LEU A 89 -9.79 -9.70 0.76
CA LEU A 89 -8.89 -10.83 0.85
C LEU A 89 -7.81 -10.67 -0.20
N SER A 90 -6.55 -10.84 0.15
CA SER A 90 -5.47 -10.88 -0.81
C SER A 90 -4.54 -12.06 -0.53
N LEU A 91 -4.06 -12.67 -1.61
CA LEU A 91 -3.08 -13.74 -1.60
C LEU A 91 -1.91 -13.31 -2.49
N LEU A 92 -0.71 -13.50 -1.99
CA LEU A 92 0.53 -13.22 -2.69
C LEU A 92 1.46 -14.41 -2.49
N ALA A 93 2.04 -14.91 -3.58
CA ALA A 93 3.09 -15.90 -3.54
C ALA A 93 4.29 -15.38 -4.35
N ASN A 94 5.47 -15.36 -3.73
CA ASN A 94 6.72 -14.98 -4.36
C ASN A 94 7.70 -16.15 -4.24
N GLY A 95 8.42 -16.44 -5.33
CA GLY A 95 9.51 -17.40 -5.32
C GLY A 95 10.76 -16.81 -5.93
N THR A 96 11.92 -17.09 -5.33
CA THR A 96 13.21 -16.77 -5.92
C THR A 96 14.08 -18.00 -5.96
N ILE A 97 14.81 -18.16 -7.05
CA ILE A 97 15.83 -19.19 -7.22
C ILE A 97 17.11 -18.48 -7.65
N HIS A 98 18.17 -18.71 -6.93
CA HIS A 98 19.51 -18.25 -7.28
C HIS A 98 20.46 -19.44 -7.33
N THR A 99 21.14 -19.61 -8.46
CA THR A 99 22.19 -20.63 -8.61
C THR A 99 23.47 -19.98 -9.09
N SER A 100 24.57 -20.35 -8.47
CA SER A 100 25.91 -19.90 -8.86
C SER A 100 26.81 -21.11 -9.02
N ASP A 101 27.39 -21.23 -10.20
CA ASP A 101 28.39 -22.23 -10.53
C ASP A 101 29.73 -21.51 -10.75
N GLY A 102 30.79 -21.94 -10.09
CA GLY A 102 32.12 -21.34 -10.22
C GLY A 102 33.20 -22.40 -10.40
N GLN A 103 34.16 -22.07 -11.23
CA GLN A 103 35.37 -22.87 -11.40
C GLN A 103 36.58 -21.93 -11.31
N GLU A 104 37.52 -22.28 -10.43
CA GLU A 104 38.82 -21.62 -10.34
C GLU A 104 39.91 -22.67 -10.47
N ALA A 105 40.84 -22.44 -11.38
CA ALA A 105 41.98 -23.33 -11.61
C ALA A 105 43.30 -22.62 -11.30
N PHE A 106 44.06 -23.17 -10.35
CA PHE A 106 45.42 -22.76 -10.05
C PHE A 106 46.37 -23.82 -10.58
N SER A 107 47.62 -23.50 -10.67
CA SER A 107 48.67 -24.40 -11.23
C SER A 107 48.74 -25.78 -10.53
N TYR A 108 48.24 -25.91 -9.32
CA TYR A 108 48.26 -27.13 -8.50
C TYR A 108 46.97 -27.51 -7.80
N GLU A 109 45.92 -26.68 -7.91
CA GLU A 109 44.61 -26.98 -7.34
C GLU A 109 43.48 -26.46 -8.24
N THR A 110 42.38 -27.19 -8.27
CA THR A 110 41.12 -26.75 -8.92
C THR A 110 40.03 -26.69 -7.87
N TYR A 111 39.25 -25.62 -7.91
CA TYR A 111 38.10 -25.41 -7.06
C TYR A 111 36.84 -25.40 -7.95
N LEU A 112 35.89 -26.24 -7.62
CA LEU A 112 34.55 -26.24 -8.24
C LEU A 112 33.58 -25.87 -7.15
N THR A 113 32.77 -24.86 -7.39
CA THR A 113 31.73 -24.43 -6.45
C THR A 113 30.36 -24.46 -7.11
N HIS A 114 29.40 -25.01 -6.40
CA HIS A 114 28.00 -24.97 -6.78
C HIS A 114 27.17 -24.48 -5.60
N ARG A 115 26.42 -23.41 -5.81
CA ARG A 115 25.54 -22.84 -4.80
C ARG A 115 24.14 -22.72 -5.36
N ARG A 116 23.15 -23.12 -4.56
CA ARG A 116 21.74 -22.95 -4.88
C ARG A 116 21.00 -22.44 -3.66
N ASP A 117 20.43 -21.27 -3.78
CA ASP A 117 19.55 -20.67 -2.80
C ASP A 117 18.14 -20.55 -3.38
N GLU A 118 17.16 -21.04 -2.66
CA GLU A 118 15.76 -20.92 -3.01
C GLU A 118 15.01 -20.23 -1.88
N SER A 119 14.04 -19.40 -2.22
CA SER A 119 13.14 -18.87 -1.23
C SER A 119 11.71 -18.86 -1.75
N ALA A 120 10.78 -19.15 -0.87
CA ALA A 120 9.36 -18.97 -1.10
C ALA A 120 8.79 -18.08 0.01
N LEU A 121 8.01 -17.10 -0.37
CA LEU A 121 7.27 -16.24 0.52
C LEU A 121 5.83 -16.23 0.06
N GLU A 122 4.94 -16.63 0.94
CA GLU A 122 3.52 -16.57 0.74
C GLU A 122 2.93 -15.54 1.72
N ARG A 123 1.94 -14.82 1.30
CA ARG A 123 1.23 -13.89 2.17
C ARG A 123 -0.27 -14.00 1.90
N ALA A 124 -1.02 -14.25 2.95
CA ALA A 124 -2.46 -14.09 2.92
C ALA A 124 -2.84 -12.96 3.86
N SER A 125 -3.70 -12.05 3.40
CA SER A 125 -4.25 -11.01 4.25
C SER A 125 -5.75 -10.86 4.05
N ALA A 126 -6.45 -10.56 5.14
CA ALA A 126 -7.87 -10.29 5.16
C ALA A 126 -8.14 -9.05 5.99
N PHE A 127 -9.08 -8.22 5.55
CA PHE A 127 -9.56 -7.11 6.34
C PHE A 127 -11.08 -6.98 6.28
N TYR A 128 -11.64 -6.40 7.32
CA TYR A 128 -13.03 -5.99 7.40
C TYR A 128 -13.11 -4.64 8.10
N ALA A 129 -13.88 -3.72 7.56
CA ALA A 129 -14.15 -2.41 8.16
C ALA A 129 -15.65 -2.12 8.11
N LEU A 130 -16.19 -1.59 9.18
CA LEU A 130 -17.57 -1.17 9.33
C LEU A 130 -17.60 0.18 10.03
N SER A 131 -18.31 1.15 9.46
CA SER A 131 -18.71 2.37 10.14
C SER A 131 -20.22 2.50 10.10
N ARG A 132 -20.82 2.93 11.20
CA ARG A 132 -22.27 3.08 11.30
C ARG A 132 -22.63 4.32 12.11
N PHE A 133 -23.52 5.12 11.56
CA PHE A 133 -24.13 6.30 12.18
C PHE A 133 -25.63 6.05 12.35
N PRO A 134 -26.06 5.39 13.44
CA PRO A 134 -27.44 4.94 13.60
C PRO A 134 -28.42 6.08 13.83
N TRP A 135 -27.92 7.25 14.24
CA TRP A 135 -28.72 8.44 14.51
C TRP A 135 -28.49 9.52 13.47
N GLU A 136 -29.36 10.53 13.45
CA GLU A 136 -29.12 11.77 12.69
C GLU A 136 -28.00 12.63 13.32
N ALA A 137 -27.75 12.43 14.60
CA ALA A 137 -26.62 13.03 15.29
C ALA A 137 -25.28 12.58 14.68
N PRO A 138 -24.24 13.41 14.76
CA PRO A 138 -22.90 13.09 14.25
C PRO A 138 -22.17 12.04 15.09
N LEU A 139 -22.89 11.17 15.79
CA LEU A 139 -22.34 10.11 16.63
C LEU A 139 -22.43 8.78 15.89
N GLY A 140 -21.31 8.13 15.77
CA GLY A 140 -21.16 6.84 15.11
C GLY A 140 -20.25 5.89 15.87
N PHE A 141 -20.06 4.71 15.32
CA PHE A 141 -19.04 3.78 15.76
C PHE A 141 -18.39 3.12 14.54
N SER A 142 -17.11 2.81 14.67
CA SER A 142 -16.33 2.12 13.66
C SER A 142 -15.66 0.88 14.25
N LEU A 143 -15.61 -0.17 13.45
CA LEU A 143 -14.91 -1.41 13.74
C LEU A 143 -14.08 -1.78 12.52
N SER A 144 -12.80 -2.01 12.71
CA SER A 144 -11.97 -2.59 11.66
C SER A 144 -11.17 -3.77 12.19
N THR A 145 -11.02 -4.78 11.37
CA THR A 145 -10.18 -5.95 11.66
C THR A 145 -9.21 -6.14 10.51
N ASN A 146 -8.00 -6.53 10.84
CA ASN A 146 -6.98 -6.89 9.87
C ASN A 146 -6.27 -8.13 10.36
N ALA A 147 -6.02 -9.08 9.47
CA ALA A 147 -5.24 -10.26 9.74
C ALA A 147 -4.34 -10.55 8.55
N PHE A 148 -3.10 -10.95 8.83
CA PHE A 148 -2.22 -11.48 7.80
C PHE A 148 -1.39 -12.64 8.32
N ILE A 149 -1.00 -13.49 7.39
CA ILE A 149 -0.15 -14.64 7.61
C ILE A 149 0.93 -14.59 6.53
N THR A 150 2.17 -14.75 6.95
CA THR A 150 3.32 -14.67 6.05
C THR A 150 4.28 -15.83 6.33
N PRO A 151 4.03 -17.03 5.78
CA PRO A 151 5.03 -18.10 5.76
C PRO A 151 6.17 -17.73 4.80
N ARG A 152 7.38 -17.93 5.27
CA ARG A 152 8.60 -17.77 4.49
C ARG A 152 9.46 -19.02 4.67
N GLN A 153 9.88 -19.59 3.58
CA GLN A 153 10.79 -20.73 3.57
C GLN A 153 12.02 -20.38 2.75
N GLN A 154 13.17 -20.82 3.23
CA GLN A 154 14.45 -20.65 2.54
C GLN A 154 15.19 -21.98 2.58
N TRP A 155 15.74 -22.36 1.44
CA TRP A 155 16.60 -23.52 1.28
C TRP A 155 17.92 -23.08 0.66
N GLY A 156 19.01 -23.55 1.19
CA GLY A 156 20.34 -23.30 0.65
C GLY A 156 21.11 -24.59 0.55
N SER A 157 21.76 -24.82 -0.58
CA SER A 157 22.76 -25.85 -0.75
C SER A 157 24.05 -25.26 -1.27
N TYR A 158 25.14 -25.72 -0.73
CA TYR A 158 26.47 -25.33 -1.16
C TYR A 158 27.34 -26.58 -1.28
N GLU A 159 27.98 -26.73 -2.41
CA GLU A 159 28.97 -27.77 -2.70
C GLU A 159 30.24 -27.12 -3.19
N GLU A 160 31.36 -27.50 -2.58
CA GLU A 160 32.67 -27.09 -3.02
C GLU A 160 33.54 -28.36 -3.12
N VAL A 161 34.19 -28.54 -4.25
CA VAL A 161 35.16 -29.62 -4.48
C VAL A 161 36.52 -28.98 -4.72
N ARG A 162 37.46 -29.29 -3.85
CA ARG A 162 38.87 -28.92 -4.00
C ARG A 162 39.66 -30.14 -4.41
N GLN A 163 40.36 -30.08 -5.51
CA GLN A 163 41.17 -31.16 -6.03
C GLN A 163 42.60 -30.69 -6.29
N ALA A 164 43.52 -31.28 -5.59
CA ALA A 164 44.94 -31.06 -5.86
C ALA A 164 45.43 -32.02 -6.96
N VAL A 165 46.18 -31.47 -7.91
CA VAL A 165 46.80 -32.26 -8.98
C VAL A 165 47.88 -33.17 -8.40
N PRO A 166 47.91 -34.48 -8.69
CA PRO A 166 48.99 -35.37 -8.28
C PRO A 166 50.32 -34.89 -8.80
N SER A 167 51.31 -34.86 -7.93
CA SER A 167 52.72 -34.55 -8.28
C SER A 167 53.59 -35.73 -7.96
N PRO A 168 54.82 -35.82 -8.51
CA PRO A 168 55.74 -36.90 -8.17
C PRO A 168 56.08 -37.01 -6.67
N PHE A 169 55.79 -35.96 -5.92
CA PHE A 169 56.07 -35.86 -4.49
C PHE A 169 54.85 -35.85 -3.57
N SER A 170 53.61 -35.86 -4.17
CA SER A 170 52.36 -35.82 -3.42
C SER A 170 51.26 -36.61 -4.13
N PRO A 171 50.64 -37.58 -3.44
CA PRO A 171 49.50 -38.32 -4.00
C PRO A 171 48.28 -37.41 -4.10
N GLY A 172 47.96 -36.68 -4.97
CA GLY A 172 46.80 -35.76 -5.02
C GLY A 172 45.70 -36.02 -3.97
N TYR A 173 45.00 -35.00 -3.59
CA TYR A 173 43.89 -35.13 -2.67
C TYR A 173 42.65 -34.46 -3.24
N ARG A 174 41.46 -34.90 -2.80
CA ARG A 174 40.19 -34.26 -3.07
C ARG A 174 39.43 -34.03 -1.76
N VAL A 175 38.97 -32.83 -1.55
CA VAL A 175 38.14 -32.49 -0.40
C VAL A 175 36.81 -31.98 -0.91
N GLU A 176 35.74 -32.60 -0.47
CA GLU A 176 34.37 -32.21 -0.79
C GLU A 176 33.73 -31.60 0.45
N TYR A 177 33.17 -30.39 0.29
CA TYR A 177 32.38 -29.71 1.29
C TYR A 177 30.94 -29.63 0.81
N LEU A 178 30.03 -30.16 1.59
CA LEU A 178 28.62 -30.17 1.32
C LEU A 178 27.86 -29.47 2.47
N SER A 179 27.11 -28.46 2.18
CA SER A 179 26.31 -27.79 3.20
C SER A 179 24.86 -27.63 2.71
N ASN A 180 23.92 -28.08 3.53
CA ASN A 180 22.51 -27.89 3.29
C ASN A 180 21.88 -27.14 4.46
N SER A 181 21.10 -26.13 4.19
CA SER A 181 20.37 -25.37 5.20
C SER A 181 18.89 -25.22 4.82
N THR A 182 18.05 -25.25 5.84
CA THR A 182 16.63 -24.98 5.69
C THR A 182 16.20 -24.07 6.82
N SER A 183 15.60 -22.94 6.49
CA SER A 183 14.96 -22.07 7.46
C SER A 183 13.49 -21.86 7.11
N GLY A 184 12.65 -21.80 8.14
CA GLY A 184 11.24 -21.46 8.00
C GLY A 184 10.88 -20.38 9.01
N ILE A 185 10.22 -19.36 8.56
CA ILE A 185 9.64 -18.29 9.38
C ILE A 185 8.14 -18.24 9.07
N TYR A 186 7.35 -18.22 10.09
CA TYR A 186 5.92 -18.07 10.00
C TYR A 186 5.50 -16.91 10.90
N ASP A 187 5.03 -15.84 10.30
CA ASP A 187 4.53 -14.68 11.00
C ASP A 187 3.03 -14.56 10.76
N ALA A 188 2.27 -14.45 11.83
CA ALA A 188 0.86 -14.14 11.79
C ALA A 188 0.56 -12.94 12.67
N ASN A 189 -0.29 -12.06 12.18
CA ASN A 189 -0.76 -10.90 12.92
C ASN A 189 -2.28 -10.79 12.76
N ALA A 190 -2.96 -10.48 13.85
CA ALA A 190 -4.37 -10.13 13.85
C ALA A 190 -4.56 -8.87 14.70
N SER A 191 -5.34 -7.93 14.18
CA SER A 191 -5.68 -6.72 14.91
C SER A 191 -7.16 -6.37 14.75
N VAL A 192 -7.72 -5.82 15.82
CA VAL A 192 -9.08 -5.29 15.88
C VAL A 192 -9.00 -3.87 16.40
N LEU A 193 -9.55 -2.92 15.67
CA LEU A 193 -9.71 -1.54 16.08
C LEU A 193 -11.19 -1.24 16.22
N ALA A 194 -11.59 -0.72 17.37
CA ALA A 194 -12.94 -0.22 17.63
C ALA A 194 -12.86 1.25 18.05
N SER A 195 -13.76 2.08 17.53
CA SER A 195 -13.86 3.49 17.92
C SER A 195 -15.31 3.93 18.08
N VAL A 196 -15.48 4.98 18.88
CA VAL A 196 -16.71 5.78 18.92
C VAL A 196 -16.37 7.12 18.29
N ASP A 197 -17.12 7.50 17.27
CA ASP A 197 -16.78 8.62 16.41
C ASP A 197 -17.78 9.75 16.64
N TRP A 198 -17.28 10.96 16.95
CA TRP A 198 -18.08 12.16 16.91
C TRP A 198 -17.63 13.03 15.73
N GLY A 199 -18.58 13.35 14.87
CA GLY A 199 -18.31 13.94 13.57
C GLY A 199 -18.52 12.91 12.46
N ARG A 200 -18.33 13.33 11.22
CA ARG A 200 -18.54 12.47 10.06
C ARG A 200 -17.65 12.89 8.91
N VAL A 201 -16.96 11.91 8.37
CA VAL A 201 -16.16 12.06 7.16
C VAL A 201 -16.92 11.46 5.99
N ARG A 202 -17.03 12.20 4.89
CA ARG A 202 -17.78 11.82 3.68
C ARG A 202 -16.93 12.00 2.43
N ASP A 203 -17.15 11.14 1.44
CA ASP A 203 -16.61 11.31 0.11
C ASP A 203 -17.52 12.26 -0.70
N ALA A 204 -17.05 13.46 -0.96
CA ALA A 204 -17.73 14.47 -1.76
C ALA A 204 -17.25 14.49 -3.23
N THR A 205 -16.40 13.54 -3.65
CA THR A 205 -15.86 13.45 -5.01
C THR A 205 -16.95 13.46 -6.08
N PRO A 206 -18.05 12.71 -5.94
CA PRO A 206 -19.11 12.73 -6.95
C PRO A 206 -19.77 14.11 -7.12
N VAL A 207 -20.01 14.81 -6.01
CA VAL A 207 -20.59 16.16 -6.05
C VAL A 207 -19.65 17.15 -6.70
N TYR A 208 -18.38 17.07 -6.36
CA TYR A 208 -17.34 17.90 -6.97
C TYR A 208 -17.26 17.65 -8.49
N ARG A 209 -17.31 16.39 -8.92
CA ARG A 209 -17.33 16.05 -10.36
C ARG A 209 -18.52 16.66 -11.08
N VAL A 210 -19.70 16.67 -10.46
CA VAL A 210 -20.88 17.32 -11.03
C VAL A 210 -20.65 18.83 -11.20
N GLN A 211 -20.01 19.50 -10.26
CA GLN A 211 -19.72 20.93 -10.38
C GLN A 211 -18.73 21.21 -11.52
N VAL A 212 -17.68 20.41 -11.65
CA VAL A 212 -16.74 20.52 -12.78
C VAL A 212 -17.44 20.23 -14.10
N LEU A 213 -18.28 19.20 -14.14
CA LEU A 213 -19.11 18.87 -15.30
C LEU A 213 -20.00 20.05 -15.72
N GLU A 214 -20.75 20.61 -14.78
CA GLU A 214 -21.65 21.74 -15.02
C GLU A 214 -20.89 22.96 -15.56
N GLN A 215 -19.75 23.30 -14.94
CA GLN A 215 -18.89 24.38 -15.43
C GLN A 215 -18.45 24.15 -16.88
N ARG A 216 -17.99 22.94 -17.22
CA ARG A 216 -17.55 22.61 -18.59
C ARG A 216 -18.66 22.60 -19.60
N LEU A 217 -19.85 22.12 -19.23
CA LEU A 217 -21.04 22.17 -20.10
C LEU A 217 -21.47 23.61 -20.41
N HIS A 218 -21.30 24.54 -19.45
CA HIS A 218 -21.51 25.97 -19.68
C HIS A 218 -20.44 26.55 -20.60
N GLU A 219 -19.15 26.24 -20.37
CA GLU A 219 -18.04 26.73 -21.20
C GLU A 219 -18.16 26.29 -22.67
N THR A 220 -18.70 25.09 -22.91
CA THR A 220 -18.97 24.59 -24.27
C THR A 220 -20.29 25.07 -24.85
N GLY A 221 -21.14 25.75 -24.08
CA GLY A 221 -22.47 26.17 -24.50
C GLY A 221 -23.44 25.02 -24.71
N THR A 222 -23.18 23.85 -24.15
CA THR A 222 -23.98 22.63 -24.31
C THR A 222 -25.24 22.67 -23.48
N ILE A 223 -25.23 23.33 -22.34
CA ILE A 223 -26.39 23.52 -21.47
C ILE A 223 -26.81 25.00 -21.41
N HIS A 224 -28.13 25.20 -21.24
CA HIS A 224 -28.72 26.52 -21.09
C HIS A 224 -29.36 26.62 -19.69
N GLY A 225 -28.77 27.39 -18.80
CA GLY A 225 -29.23 27.54 -17.42
C GLY A 225 -28.51 26.59 -16.45
N GLU A 226 -28.78 26.73 -15.16
CA GLU A 226 -28.16 25.92 -14.10
C GLU A 226 -28.89 24.56 -13.96
N LEU A 227 -28.15 23.54 -13.56
CA LEU A 227 -28.74 22.24 -13.21
C LEU A 227 -29.61 22.39 -11.96
N SER A 228 -30.78 21.72 -11.97
CA SER A 228 -31.62 21.64 -10.77
C SER A 228 -30.89 20.85 -9.65
N ALA A 229 -31.28 21.08 -8.40
CA ALA A 229 -30.75 20.32 -7.27
C ALA A 229 -30.96 18.80 -7.44
N ALA A 230 -32.11 18.41 -7.96
CA ALA A 230 -32.44 17.01 -8.25
C ALA A 230 -31.55 16.41 -9.35
N ALA A 231 -31.21 17.18 -10.39
CA ALA A 231 -30.30 16.75 -11.44
C ALA A 231 -28.88 16.60 -10.92
N ARG A 232 -28.39 17.55 -10.12
CA ARG A 232 -27.08 17.47 -9.47
C ARG A 232 -26.97 16.22 -8.59
N GLU A 233 -28.00 15.90 -7.80
CA GLU A 233 -28.01 14.69 -6.97
C GLU A 233 -27.96 13.40 -7.80
N ARG A 234 -28.76 13.30 -8.87
CA ARG A 234 -28.77 12.14 -9.78
C ARG A 234 -27.45 11.98 -10.53
N LEU A 235 -26.83 13.07 -10.97
CA LEU A 235 -25.52 13.05 -11.61
C LEU A 235 -24.43 12.63 -10.62
N ALA A 236 -24.48 13.11 -9.38
CA ALA A 236 -23.55 12.64 -8.34
C ALA A 236 -23.73 11.15 -8.06
N ALA A 237 -24.97 10.64 -8.03
CA ALA A 237 -25.23 9.21 -7.92
C ALA A 237 -24.67 8.42 -9.12
N LEU A 238 -24.78 8.95 -10.35
CA LEU A 238 -24.17 8.34 -11.54
C LEU A 238 -22.64 8.25 -11.43
N TYR A 239 -21.97 9.31 -10.97
CA TYR A 239 -20.52 9.27 -10.71
C TYR A 239 -20.12 8.31 -9.57
N THR A 240 -20.99 8.11 -8.59
CA THR A 240 -20.73 7.15 -7.50
C THR A 240 -20.70 5.72 -8.03
N VAL A 241 -21.57 5.37 -8.98
CA VAL A 241 -21.68 4.03 -9.56
C VAL A 241 -20.87 3.84 -10.85
N GLU A 242 -20.12 4.86 -11.29
CA GLU A 242 -19.35 4.80 -12.55
C GLU A 242 -18.42 3.57 -12.62
N ALA A 243 -17.75 3.27 -11.53
CA ALA A 243 -16.86 2.10 -11.44
C ALA A 243 -17.64 0.78 -11.61
N ASP A 244 -18.88 0.71 -11.14
CA ASP A 244 -19.70 -0.50 -11.22
C ASP A 244 -20.23 -0.75 -12.63
N LEU A 245 -20.36 0.29 -13.45
CA LEU A 245 -20.76 0.14 -14.84
C LEU A 245 -19.76 -0.73 -15.62
N SER A 246 -18.47 -0.74 -15.22
CA SER A 246 -17.43 -1.58 -15.81
C SER A 246 -17.70 -3.08 -15.61
N PHE A 247 -18.34 -3.45 -14.50
CA PHE A 247 -18.71 -4.84 -14.21
C PHE A 247 -20.05 -5.25 -14.85
N ALA A 248 -20.97 -4.28 -14.98
CA ALA A 248 -22.31 -4.54 -15.48
C ALA A 248 -22.39 -4.55 -17.02
N HIS A 249 -21.49 -3.87 -17.71
CA HIS A 249 -21.58 -3.61 -19.15
C HIS A 249 -20.27 -3.83 -19.89
N GLN A 250 -20.33 -4.42 -21.09
CA GLN A 250 -19.18 -4.57 -21.98
C GLN A 250 -18.59 -3.23 -22.50
N ARG A 251 -19.38 -2.16 -22.48
CA ARG A 251 -19.00 -0.81 -22.90
C ARG A 251 -19.48 0.21 -21.88
N PRO A 252 -18.86 0.26 -20.70
CA PRO A 252 -19.32 1.07 -19.57
C PRO A 252 -19.40 2.55 -19.91
N THR A 253 -18.39 3.08 -20.60
CA THR A 253 -18.35 4.48 -21.05
C THR A 253 -19.55 4.87 -21.89
N LYS A 254 -20.00 4.00 -22.80
CA LYS A 254 -21.20 4.26 -23.61
C LYS A 254 -22.45 4.39 -22.75
N TYR A 255 -22.60 3.56 -21.72
CA TYR A 255 -23.74 3.61 -20.81
C TYR A 255 -23.70 4.85 -19.94
N PHE A 256 -22.53 5.19 -19.44
CA PHE A 256 -22.32 6.41 -18.65
C PHE A 256 -22.76 7.66 -19.44
N TRP A 257 -22.23 7.87 -20.66
CA TRP A 257 -22.56 9.04 -21.48
C TRP A 257 -24.05 9.09 -21.88
N ARG A 258 -24.64 7.95 -22.19
CA ARG A 258 -26.07 7.89 -22.50
C ARG A 258 -26.94 8.25 -21.31
N GLU A 259 -26.57 7.79 -20.11
CA GLU A 259 -27.32 8.11 -18.90
C GLU A 259 -27.13 9.58 -18.50
N LEU A 260 -25.92 10.12 -18.64
CA LEU A 260 -25.65 11.53 -18.44
C LEU A 260 -26.47 12.40 -19.38
N GLU A 261 -26.50 12.10 -20.69
CA GLU A 261 -27.30 12.82 -21.67
C GLU A 261 -28.81 12.76 -21.35
N ARG A 262 -29.30 11.58 -20.92
CA ARG A 262 -30.68 11.40 -20.48
C ARG A 262 -31.02 12.29 -19.29
N LEU A 263 -30.16 12.34 -18.27
CA LEU A 263 -30.35 13.16 -17.06
C LEU A 263 -30.41 14.66 -17.40
N LEU A 264 -29.51 15.14 -18.29
CA LEU A 264 -29.52 16.52 -18.75
C LEU A 264 -30.75 16.87 -19.58
N THR A 265 -31.24 15.92 -20.40
CA THR A 265 -32.47 16.07 -21.18
C THR A 265 -33.68 16.13 -20.27
N ASP A 266 -33.79 15.23 -19.30
CA ASP A 266 -34.87 15.17 -18.32
C ASP A 266 -34.97 16.47 -17.48
N ASP A 267 -33.81 17.10 -17.18
CA ASP A 267 -33.74 18.40 -16.48
C ASP A 267 -34.05 19.60 -17.38
N GLY A 268 -34.17 19.37 -18.71
CA GLY A 268 -34.51 20.40 -19.69
C GLY A 268 -33.43 21.44 -19.96
N VAL A 269 -32.17 21.18 -19.53
CA VAL A 269 -31.08 22.13 -19.71
C VAL A 269 -30.23 21.86 -20.96
N LEU A 270 -30.31 20.66 -21.55
CA LEU A 270 -29.53 20.27 -22.71
C LEU A 270 -29.97 21.02 -23.95
N GLY A 271 -29.01 21.62 -24.64
CA GLY A 271 -29.26 22.29 -25.92
C GLY A 271 -29.69 21.33 -27.04
N PRO A 272 -30.24 21.83 -28.15
CA PRO A 272 -30.77 21.00 -29.23
C PRO A 272 -29.72 20.13 -29.95
N GLY A 273 -28.43 20.44 -29.79
CA GLY A 273 -27.30 19.67 -30.33
C GLY A 273 -26.95 18.41 -29.55
N GLY A 274 -27.52 18.23 -28.34
CA GLY A 274 -27.16 17.12 -27.47
C GLY A 274 -25.69 17.18 -26.99
N LEU A 275 -25.17 16.05 -26.55
CA LEU A 275 -23.74 15.87 -26.24
C LEU A 275 -23.00 15.49 -27.51
N ASP A 276 -22.42 16.46 -28.19
CA ASP A 276 -21.58 16.22 -29.37
C ASP A 276 -20.18 15.67 -29.02
N ALA A 277 -19.46 15.20 -30.02
CA ALA A 277 -18.14 14.60 -29.82
C ALA A 277 -17.12 15.61 -29.25
N TYR A 278 -17.24 16.89 -29.61
CA TYR A 278 -16.36 17.94 -29.08
C TYR A 278 -16.61 18.17 -27.60
N THR A 279 -17.87 18.29 -27.20
CA THR A 279 -18.26 18.40 -25.78
C THR A 279 -17.75 17.23 -24.97
N VAL A 280 -17.98 15.98 -25.44
CA VAL A 280 -17.47 14.78 -24.75
C VAL A 280 -15.97 14.83 -24.60
N GLN A 281 -15.22 15.22 -25.63
CA GLN A 281 -13.77 15.38 -25.55
C GLN A 281 -13.36 16.44 -24.49
N ARG A 282 -14.03 17.58 -24.47
CA ARG A 282 -13.79 18.65 -23.49
C ARG A 282 -14.09 18.21 -22.05
N LEU A 283 -15.06 17.32 -21.87
CA LEU A 283 -15.41 16.75 -20.57
C LEU A 283 -14.38 15.69 -20.08
N LEU A 284 -13.64 15.06 -20.99
CA LEU A 284 -12.59 14.10 -20.66
C LEU A 284 -11.25 14.78 -20.30
N GLU A 285 -11.04 16.05 -20.63
CA GLU A 285 -9.79 16.76 -20.36
C GLU A 285 -9.51 17.00 -18.87
N PRO A 286 -10.47 17.46 -18.03
CA PRO A 286 -10.20 17.77 -16.63
C PRO A 286 -9.83 16.53 -15.82
N VAL A 287 -8.68 16.59 -15.14
CA VAL A 287 -8.24 15.56 -14.16
C VAL A 287 -9.35 15.27 -13.16
N ALA A 288 -10.10 16.28 -12.75
CA ALA A 288 -11.18 16.16 -11.77
C ALA A 288 -12.29 15.18 -12.20
N LEU A 289 -12.54 15.04 -13.51
CA LEU A 289 -13.52 14.12 -14.06
C LEU A 289 -12.96 12.71 -14.31
N ARG A 290 -11.66 12.53 -14.15
CA ARG A 290 -11.00 11.22 -14.32
C ARG A 290 -11.11 10.40 -13.03
N THR A 291 -11.18 9.10 -13.18
CA THR A 291 -11.20 8.15 -12.05
C THR A 291 -9.92 8.19 -11.23
N GLN A 292 -8.83 8.72 -11.79
CA GLN A 292 -7.50 8.85 -11.18
C GLN A 292 -7.30 10.11 -10.35
N SER A 293 -8.27 11.04 -10.36
CA SER A 293 -8.15 12.26 -9.56
C SER A 293 -8.16 11.94 -8.06
N PHE A 294 -7.50 12.80 -7.27
CA PHE A 294 -7.56 12.66 -5.82
C PHE A 294 -9.00 12.82 -5.32
N ALA A 295 -9.33 12.03 -4.29
CA ALA A 295 -10.67 12.06 -3.67
C ALA A 295 -10.91 13.39 -2.97
N ARG A 296 -12.13 13.92 -3.08
CA ARG A 296 -12.62 15.09 -2.35
C ARG A 296 -13.33 14.64 -1.09
N ILE A 297 -12.56 14.53 -0.02
CA ILE A 297 -13.08 14.12 1.27
C ILE A 297 -13.41 15.35 2.09
N ARG A 298 -14.49 15.31 2.85
CA ARG A 298 -14.90 16.40 3.72
C ARG A 298 -15.39 15.90 5.07
N GLY A 299 -15.28 16.78 6.06
CA GLY A 299 -15.76 16.53 7.41
C GLY A 299 -14.65 16.34 8.42
N PHE A 300 -15.06 16.01 9.59
CA PHE A 300 -14.15 15.67 10.68
C PHE A 300 -14.70 14.48 11.45
N SER A 301 -13.82 13.76 12.12
CA SER A 301 -14.17 12.75 13.10
C SER A 301 -13.17 12.78 14.25
N VAL A 302 -13.68 12.65 15.46
CA VAL A 302 -12.87 12.60 16.68
C VAL A 302 -13.48 11.60 17.65
N GLY A 303 -12.64 10.84 18.32
CA GLY A 303 -13.17 9.91 19.31
C GLY A 303 -12.14 9.03 20.00
N PRO A 304 -12.59 8.33 21.04
CA PRO A 304 -11.80 7.28 21.66
C PRO A 304 -11.72 6.05 20.76
N GLN A 305 -10.59 5.35 20.87
CA GLN A 305 -10.36 4.11 20.15
C GLN A 305 -9.63 3.08 21.01
N VAL A 306 -9.88 1.82 20.71
CA VAL A 306 -9.21 0.66 21.31
C VAL A 306 -8.65 -0.19 20.17
N VAL A 307 -7.41 -0.60 20.29
CA VAL A 307 -6.74 -1.51 19.36
C VAL A 307 -6.32 -2.74 20.13
N LEU A 308 -6.79 -3.89 19.67
CA LEU A 308 -6.36 -5.20 20.15
C LEU A 308 -5.46 -5.80 19.07
N GLY A 309 -4.27 -6.20 19.45
CA GLY A 309 -3.29 -6.80 18.55
C GLY A 309 -2.79 -8.14 19.07
N LYS A 310 -2.55 -9.07 18.17
CA LYS A 310 -1.87 -10.33 18.49
C LYS A 310 -0.92 -10.69 17.36
N VAL A 311 0.32 -10.96 17.73
CA VAL A 311 1.39 -11.37 16.82
C VAL A 311 1.86 -12.76 17.24
N TRP A 312 2.08 -13.61 16.25
CA TRP A 312 2.70 -14.93 16.43
C TRP A 312 3.86 -15.04 15.48
N THR A 313 5.01 -15.43 16.00
CA THR A 313 6.19 -15.71 15.19
C THR A 313 6.68 -17.11 15.52
N HIS A 314 6.80 -17.94 14.50
CA HIS A 314 7.42 -19.24 14.57
C HIS A 314 8.62 -19.29 13.64
N GLN A 315 9.80 -19.62 14.18
CA GLN A 315 11.03 -19.77 13.40
C GLN A 315 11.59 -21.17 13.57
N SER A 316 12.08 -21.74 12.50
CA SER A 316 12.76 -23.03 12.51
C SER A 316 13.99 -22.96 11.62
N TYR A 317 15.08 -23.53 12.10
CA TYR A 317 16.35 -23.62 11.38
C TYR A 317 16.95 -25.00 11.51
N LYS A 318 17.47 -25.55 10.41
CA LYS A 318 18.26 -26.79 10.37
C LYS A 318 19.40 -26.59 9.40
N SER A 319 20.61 -27.03 9.76
CA SER A 319 21.72 -27.12 8.81
C SER A 319 22.46 -28.44 8.98
N GLU A 320 23.02 -28.88 7.87
CA GLU A 320 23.88 -30.06 7.80
C GLU A 320 25.13 -29.69 7.02
N TYR A 321 26.26 -29.98 7.56
CA TYR A 321 27.59 -29.77 6.94
C TYR A 321 28.33 -31.08 6.91
N ARG A 322 28.89 -31.45 5.76
CA ARG A 322 29.71 -32.61 5.54
C ARG A 322 31.03 -32.19 4.90
N ARG A 323 32.11 -32.72 5.42
CA ARG A 323 33.44 -32.65 4.80
C ARG A 323 33.91 -34.05 4.55
N LEU A 324 34.27 -34.37 3.32
CA LEU A 324 34.81 -35.65 2.89
C LEU A 324 36.19 -35.41 2.31
N THR A 325 37.20 -36.10 2.83
CA THR A 325 38.57 -36.02 2.35
C THR A 325 38.99 -37.35 1.73
N PHE A 326 39.43 -37.29 0.50
CA PHE A 326 39.90 -38.46 -0.27
C PHE A 326 41.40 -38.32 -0.53
N LEU A 327 42.14 -39.42 -0.39
CA LEU A 327 43.52 -39.52 -0.76
C LEU A 327 43.63 -40.62 -1.83
N ALA A 328 44.15 -40.30 -3.04
CA ALA A 328 44.18 -41.21 -4.17
C ALA A 328 42.82 -41.91 -4.39
N ASP A 329 41.72 -41.18 -4.42
CA ASP A 329 40.29 -41.62 -4.57
C ASP A 329 39.74 -42.56 -3.47
N THR A 330 40.53 -42.78 -2.41
CA THR A 330 40.03 -43.50 -1.24
C THR A 330 39.61 -42.53 -0.13
N LEU A 331 38.44 -42.75 0.44
CA LEU A 331 37.95 -41.91 1.55
C LEU A 331 38.89 -42.08 2.73
N TYR A 332 39.54 -40.98 3.11
CA TYR A 332 40.54 -40.94 4.19
C TYR A 332 39.91 -40.41 5.49
N ASP A 333 39.10 -39.38 5.40
CA ASP A 333 38.44 -38.75 6.54
C ASP A 333 37.09 -38.22 6.19
N SER A 334 36.15 -38.25 7.14
CA SER A 334 34.83 -37.69 7.01
C SER A 334 34.37 -37.00 8.29
N THR A 335 33.91 -35.79 8.16
CA THR A 335 33.30 -35.03 9.27
C THR A 335 31.87 -34.67 8.89
N VAL A 336 30.94 -34.96 9.76
CA VAL A 336 29.54 -34.59 9.61
C VAL A 336 29.14 -33.78 10.82
N LEU A 337 28.68 -32.54 10.58
CA LEU A 337 28.13 -31.67 11.60
C LEU A 337 26.67 -31.42 11.25
N VAL A 338 25.78 -31.87 12.11
CA VAL A 338 24.34 -31.63 11.95
C VAL A 338 23.91 -30.70 13.07
N THR A 339 23.45 -29.50 12.71
CA THR A 339 22.80 -28.64 13.67
C THR A 339 21.36 -29.16 13.82
N PRO A 340 20.98 -29.60 15.04
CA PRO A 340 19.62 -30.06 15.26
C PRO A 340 18.63 -28.94 14.93
N ARG A 341 17.42 -29.30 14.50
CA ARG A 341 16.38 -28.33 14.20
C ARG A 341 16.07 -27.51 15.44
N THR A 342 16.46 -26.24 15.41
CA THR A 342 16.08 -25.27 16.44
C THR A 342 14.73 -24.70 16.07
N LYS A 343 13.88 -24.52 17.07
CA LYS A 343 12.57 -23.88 16.93
C LYS A 343 12.49 -22.76 17.94
N TYR A 344 11.93 -21.66 17.50
CA TYR A 344 11.63 -20.51 18.34
C TYR A 344 10.17 -20.12 18.09
N ASP A 345 9.40 -20.08 19.15
CA ASP A 345 8.00 -19.66 19.15
C ASP A 345 7.90 -18.42 20.02
N ASP A 346 7.33 -17.36 19.47
CA ASP A 346 7.03 -16.14 20.18
C ASP A 346 5.60 -15.69 19.90
N HIS A 347 4.94 -15.16 20.91
CA HIS A 347 3.63 -14.56 20.76
C HIS A 347 3.53 -13.33 21.64
N ASP A 348 3.00 -12.29 21.09
CA ASP A 348 2.78 -11.03 21.79
C ASP A 348 1.31 -10.59 21.63
N GLU A 349 0.72 -10.18 22.74
CA GLU A 349 -0.63 -9.65 22.80
C GLU A 349 -0.56 -8.21 23.29
N SER A 350 -1.26 -7.32 22.64
CA SER A 350 -1.27 -5.91 22.99
C SER A 350 -2.68 -5.34 23.01
N ILE A 351 -2.94 -4.54 24.02
CA ILE A 351 -4.13 -3.70 24.11
C ILE A 351 -3.64 -2.26 24.12
N SER A 352 -4.12 -1.47 23.18
CA SER A 352 -3.82 -0.06 23.13
C SER A 352 -5.10 0.76 23.13
N THR A 353 -5.13 1.79 23.95
CA THR A 353 -6.28 2.69 24.05
C THR A 353 -5.83 4.13 23.79
N GLY A 354 -6.70 4.94 23.22
CA GLY A 354 -6.35 6.31 22.95
C GLY A 354 -7.41 7.12 22.26
N LEU A 355 -6.96 8.19 21.62
CA LEU A 355 -7.79 9.15 20.91
C LEU A 355 -7.30 9.34 19.49
N PHE A 356 -8.22 9.62 18.59
CA PHE A 356 -7.90 10.06 17.25
C PHE A 356 -8.70 11.31 16.87
N VAL A 357 -8.18 12.05 15.91
CA VAL A 357 -8.87 13.13 15.21
C VAL A 357 -8.47 13.08 13.74
N GLU A 358 -9.45 13.22 12.88
CA GLU A 358 -9.24 13.42 11.44
C GLU A 358 -10.08 14.60 10.96
N TYR A 359 -9.54 15.32 9.99
CA TYR A 359 -10.15 16.49 9.40
C TYR A 359 -9.84 16.54 7.91
N HIS A 360 -10.88 16.72 7.09
CA HIS A 360 -10.78 16.76 5.65
C HIS A 360 -11.58 17.94 5.10
N ARG A 361 -10.97 18.74 4.24
CA ARG A 361 -11.63 19.92 3.68
C ARG A 361 -11.24 20.14 2.22
N PRO A 362 -12.22 20.13 1.29
CA PRO A 362 -12.05 20.71 -0.02
C PRO A 362 -11.96 22.24 0.12
N LEU A 363 -10.96 22.87 -0.49
CA LEU A 363 -10.77 24.32 -0.52
C LEU A 363 -11.01 24.80 -1.96
N GLY A 364 -12.26 25.16 -2.25
CA GLY A 364 -12.72 25.48 -3.61
C GLY A 364 -12.62 24.28 -4.55
N MET A 365 -12.55 24.57 -5.86
CA MET A 365 -12.56 23.55 -6.91
C MET A 365 -11.20 22.86 -7.15
N GLN A 366 -10.13 23.35 -6.57
CA GLN A 366 -8.78 22.90 -6.92
C GLN A 366 -8.03 22.22 -5.78
N TRP A 367 -8.32 22.53 -4.53
CA TRP A 367 -7.53 22.08 -3.40
C TRP A 367 -8.27 21.12 -2.48
N GLN A 368 -7.53 20.16 -1.94
CA GLN A 368 -7.93 19.29 -0.84
C GLN A 368 -6.90 19.42 0.27
N ALA A 369 -7.34 19.57 1.51
CA ALA A 369 -6.51 19.55 2.70
C ALA A 369 -6.99 18.45 3.65
N ASP A 370 -6.06 17.67 4.17
CA ASP A 370 -6.31 16.54 5.05
C ASP A 370 -5.40 16.62 6.26
N ALA A 371 -5.93 16.31 7.44
CA ALA A 371 -5.15 16.20 8.66
C ALA A 371 -5.63 15.01 9.49
N PHE A 372 -4.69 14.29 10.06
CA PHE A 372 -4.94 13.16 10.93
C PHE A 372 -3.99 13.19 12.12
N SER A 373 -4.48 12.88 13.32
CA SER A 373 -3.64 12.65 14.48
C SER A 373 -4.22 11.56 15.36
N ARG A 374 -3.36 10.72 15.90
CA ARG A 374 -3.72 9.61 16.78
C ARG A 374 -2.70 9.48 17.90
N ALA A 375 -3.17 9.29 19.12
CA ALA A 375 -2.33 8.96 20.26
C ALA A 375 -2.86 7.69 20.94
N LEU A 376 -2.00 6.69 21.13
CA LEU A 376 -2.32 5.40 21.73
C LEU A 376 -1.37 5.11 22.89
N VAL A 377 -1.92 4.62 23.97
CA VAL A 377 -1.16 4.06 25.11
C VAL A 377 -1.33 2.54 25.04
N SER A 378 -0.22 1.83 24.90
CA SER A 378 -0.18 0.37 24.92
C SER A 378 0.06 -0.12 26.35
N ASP A 379 -0.75 -1.09 26.78
CA ASP A 379 -0.63 -1.71 28.11
C ASP A 379 0.60 -2.63 28.18
N ALA A 380 0.78 -3.48 27.18
CA ALA A 380 1.87 -4.46 27.15
C ALA A 380 3.27 -3.83 27.14
N ALA A 381 3.44 -2.71 26.43
CA ALA A 381 4.72 -2.02 26.32
C ALA A 381 4.84 -0.79 27.23
N GLU A 382 3.79 -0.46 28.01
CA GLU A 382 3.66 0.81 28.75
C GLU A 382 4.09 2.03 27.91
N SER A 383 3.90 1.95 26.58
CA SER A 383 4.41 2.93 25.62
C SER A 383 3.29 3.84 25.12
N LEU A 384 3.65 5.09 24.83
CA LEU A 384 2.80 6.03 24.12
C LEU A 384 3.27 6.09 22.66
N THR A 385 2.38 5.72 21.75
CA THR A 385 2.60 5.93 20.32
C THR A 385 1.78 7.12 19.84
N TRP A 386 2.38 7.95 19.03
CA TRP A 386 1.73 9.12 18.45
C TRP A 386 2.01 9.17 16.95
N SER A 387 0.95 9.35 16.15
CA SER A 387 1.02 9.49 14.71
C SER A 387 0.26 10.75 14.29
N THR A 388 0.90 11.60 13.48
CA THR A 388 0.28 12.79 12.90
C THR A 388 0.60 12.83 11.41
N ALA A 389 -0.40 13.11 10.58
CA ALA A 389 -0.23 13.26 9.15
C ALA A 389 -0.98 14.50 8.65
N PHE A 390 -0.38 15.19 7.68
CA PHE A 390 -0.99 16.27 6.93
C PHE A 390 -0.85 15.94 5.45
N GLY A 391 -1.94 16.10 4.72
CA GLY A 391 -2.01 15.91 3.28
C GLY A 391 -2.54 17.15 2.58
N ALA A 392 -2.07 17.39 1.39
CA ALA A 392 -2.65 18.39 0.50
C ALA A 392 -2.61 17.86 -0.94
N ALA A 393 -3.65 18.15 -1.71
CA ALA A 393 -3.68 17.87 -3.13
C ALA A 393 -4.20 19.11 -3.89
N TRP A 394 -3.65 19.33 -5.08
CA TRP A 394 -3.97 20.48 -5.90
C TRP A 394 -4.12 20.08 -7.37
N ALA A 395 -5.31 20.30 -7.93
CA ALA A 395 -5.54 20.27 -9.36
C ALA A 395 -5.11 21.62 -9.98
N ILE A 396 -3.85 21.71 -10.43
CA ILE A 396 -3.24 22.97 -10.90
C ILE A 396 -3.92 23.44 -12.17
N ALA A 397 -4.20 22.51 -13.08
CA ALA A 397 -4.88 22.74 -14.35
C ALA A 397 -5.54 21.42 -14.80
N ASP A 398 -6.21 21.44 -15.97
CA ASP A 398 -6.95 20.29 -16.49
C ASP A 398 -6.14 18.98 -16.55
N ARG A 399 -4.82 19.08 -16.70
CA ARG A 399 -3.94 17.92 -16.87
C ARG A 399 -2.85 17.78 -15.80
N TRP A 400 -2.81 18.69 -14.82
CA TRP A 400 -1.78 18.70 -13.80
C TRP A 400 -2.38 18.50 -12.40
N GLN A 401 -1.81 17.58 -11.68
CA GLN A 401 -2.14 17.33 -10.29
C GLN A 401 -0.88 17.30 -9.44
N TRP A 402 -0.89 17.99 -8.32
CA TRP A 402 0.13 17.90 -7.30
C TRP A 402 -0.46 17.25 -6.05
N THR A 403 0.33 16.38 -5.40
CA THR A 403 0.01 15.84 -4.08
C THR A 403 1.21 15.94 -3.17
N GLY A 404 0.95 16.20 -1.88
CA GLY A 404 1.98 16.24 -0.86
C GLY A 404 1.45 15.70 0.46
N ASN A 405 2.30 14.98 1.20
CA ASN A 405 1.99 14.54 2.54
C ASN A 405 3.21 14.66 3.45
N ILE A 406 2.95 14.87 4.72
CA ILE A 406 3.93 14.85 5.80
C ILE A 406 3.36 13.94 6.89
N ARG A 407 4.11 12.95 7.30
CA ARG A 407 3.74 12.05 8.38
C ARG A 407 4.85 11.98 9.42
N HIS A 408 4.47 12.11 10.67
CA HIS A 408 5.34 11.97 11.82
C HIS A 408 4.76 10.89 12.75
N ASP A 409 5.53 9.87 13.01
CA ASP A 409 5.23 8.80 13.96
C ASP A 409 6.28 8.84 15.07
N ALA A 410 5.85 8.75 16.33
CA ALA A 410 6.74 8.72 17.47
C ALA A 410 6.28 7.72 18.52
N THR A 411 7.25 7.10 19.18
CA THR A 411 7.01 6.18 20.29
C THR A 411 7.86 6.60 21.49
N ALA A 412 7.17 6.87 22.59
CA ALA A 412 7.80 7.15 23.87
C ALA A 412 7.60 5.95 24.80
N PRO A 413 8.67 5.35 25.36
CA PRO A 413 8.57 4.22 26.27
C PRO A 413 7.94 4.64 27.60
N GLY A 414 7.32 3.69 28.27
CA GLY A 414 6.78 3.85 29.61
C GLY A 414 7.86 3.92 30.68
N LYS A 415 7.40 4.09 31.94
CA LYS A 415 8.30 4.27 33.10
C LYS A 415 9.11 3.03 33.46
N SER A 416 8.65 1.83 33.12
CA SER A 416 9.28 0.55 33.46
C SER A 416 10.48 0.18 32.56
N SER A 417 10.64 0.85 31.44
CA SER A 417 11.73 0.58 30.49
C SER A 417 13.00 1.33 30.95
N GLU A 418 14.01 0.59 31.37
CA GLU A 418 15.36 1.13 31.64
C GLU A 418 16.03 1.75 30.39
N ARG A 419 15.50 1.43 29.21
CA ARG A 419 15.94 1.99 27.93
C ARG A 419 15.00 3.09 27.49
N LYS A 420 15.41 4.34 27.60
CA LYS A 420 14.76 5.52 27.00
C LYS A 420 14.84 5.45 25.48
N LEU A 421 14.08 4.57 24.85
CA LEU A 421 14.04 4.42 23.41
C LEU A 421 13.00 5.37 22.82
N ASP A 422 13.33 6.64 22.73
CA ASP A 422 12.57 7.58 21.93
C ASP A 422 12.82 7.26 20.44
N ARG A 423 11.83 6.69 19.79
CA ARG A 423 11.87 6.48 18.34
C ARG A 423 10.93 7.45 17.69
N TRP A 424 11.37 8.05 16.62
CA TRP A 424 10.47 8.80 15.77
C TRP A 424 10.85 8.63 14.30
N GLN A 425 9.85 8.74 13.45
CA GLN A 425 9.98 8.70 12.01
C GLN A 425 9.26 9.91 11.41
N LEU A 426 9.92 10.59 10.51
CA LEU A 426 9.34 11.63 9.68
C LEU A 426 9.38 11.19 8.23
N ASN A 427 8.25 11.22 7.58
CA ASN A 427 8.12 10.94 6.16
C ASN A 427 7.48 12.15 5.47
N VAL A 428 8.14 12.67 4.46
CA VAL A 428 7.63 13.74 3.59
C VAL A 428 7.62 13.20 2.17
N ALA A 429 6.46 13.17 1.53
CA ALA A 429 6.35 12.76 0.14
C ALA A 429 5.60 13.80 -0.67
N THR A 430 6.02 13.99 -1.91
CA THR A 430 5.34 14.85 -2.87
C THR A 430 5.41 14.25 -4.26
N SER A 431 4.35 14.41 -5.04
CA SER A 431 4.33 14.04 -6.45
C SER A 431 3.68 15.12 -7.31
N LEU A 432 4.13 15.20 -8.53
CA LEU A 432 3.53 16.00 -9.59
C LEU A 432 3.20 15.05 -10.75
N ASP A 433 1.94 14.98 -11.11
CA ASP A 433 1.42 14.12 -12.15
C ASP A 433 0.93 14.99 -13.33
N TYR A 434 1.34 14.62 -14.53
CA TYR A 434 0.86 15.20 -15.78
C TYR A 434 0.16 14.14 -16.61
N PHE A 435 -1.10 14.37 -16.95
CA PHE A 435 -1.94 13.49 -17.76
C PHE A 435 -1.99 14.00 -19.20
N PHE A 436 -1.29 13.33 -20.13
CA PHE A 436 -1.39 13.61 -21.56
C PHE A 436 -2.15 12.48 -22.23
N GLU A 437 -3.26 12.78 -22.82
CA GLU A 437 -4.26 11.83 -23.32
C GLU A 437 -4.86 10.93 -22.21
N ASP A 438 -5.93 10.23 -22.53
CA ASP A 438 -6.74 9.53 -21.53
C ASP A 438 -6.03 8.35 -20.84
N ALA A 439 -4.92 7.89 -21.41
CA ALA A 439 -4.25 6.67 -20.99
C ALA A 439 -2.85 6.89 -20.42
N TRP A 440 -2.23 8.02 -20.64
CA TRP A 440 -0.83 8.27 -20.25
C TRP A 440 -0.73 9.23 -19.07
N ALA A 441 0.09 8.88 -18.10
CA ALA A 441 0.50 9.80 -17.05
C ALA A 441 2.02 9.81 -16.90
N PHE A 442 2.56 11.00 -16.72
CA PHE A 442 3.95 11.24 -16.35
C PHE A 442 3.99 11.69 -14.90
N GLN A 443 4.80 11.04 -14.08
CA GLN A 443 4.90 11.32 -12.66
C GLN A 443 6.32 11.64 -12.26
N VAL A 444 6.48 12.72 -11.49
CA VAL A 444 7.72 13.04 -10.77
C VAL A 444 7.42 13.01 -9.29
N GLY A 445 8.18 12.24 -8.53
CA GLY A 445 8.00 12.11 -7.10
C GLY A 445 9.28 12.35 -6.32
N TYR A 446 9.13 12.83 -5.11
CA TYR A 446 10.19 12.95 -4.12
C TYR A 446 9.68 12.44 -2.78
N GLN A 447 10.48 11.64 -2.13
CA GLN A 447 10.22 11.16 -0.76
C GLN A 447 11.46 11.38 0.09
N HIS A 448 11.25 11.96 1.25
CA HIS A 448 12.24 12.15 2.29
C HIS A 448 11.81 11.39 3.55
N GLN A 449 12.65 10.52 4.04
CA GLN A 449 12.41 9.74 5.24
C GLN A 449 13.56 9.97 6.23
N GLN A 450 13.19 10.24 7.47
CA GLN A 450 14.12 10.30 8.61
C GLN A 450 13.63 9.35 9.68
N ASP A 451 14.51 8.46 10.12
CA ASP A 451 14.26 7.53 11.21
C ASP A 451 15.27 7.84 12.32
N HIS A 452 14.79 8.00 13.52
CA HIS A 452 15.60 8.22 14.69
C HIS A 452 15.33 7.16 15.76
N SER A 453 16.35 6.53 16.21
CA SER A 453 16.38 5.69 17.40
C SER A 453 17.50 6.17 18.33
N PRO A 454 17.57 5.78 19.60
CA PRO A 454 18.63 6.20 20.51
C PRO A 454 20.03 5.78 20.08
N THR A 455 20.13 4.78 19.24
CA THR A 455 21.39 4.19 18.78
C THR A 455 21.70 4.49 17.33
N ASP A 456 20.70 5.02 16.57
CA ASP A 456 20.87 5.18 15.14
C ASP A 456 20.02 6.32 14.60
N PHE A 457 20.53 6.98 13.56
CA PHE A 457 19.83 7.99 12.79
C PHE A 457 20.02 7.71 11.31
N THR A 458 18.93 7.45 10.62
CA THR A 458 18.94 7.16 9.18
C THR A 458 18.17 8.24 8.43
N ARG A 459 18.72 8.67 7.31
CA ARG A 459 18.08 9.58 6.39
C ARG A 459 18.11 8.99 4.99
N THR A 460 16.96 8.98 4.32
CA THR A 460 16.82 8.47 2.96
C THR A 460 16.08 9.49 2.11
N ASP A 461 16.66 9.85 0.98
CA ASP A 461 16.04 10.69 -0.05
C ASP A 461 15.81 9.82 -1.29
N THR A 462 14.59 9.74 -1.77
CA THR A 462 14.21 8.97 -2.95
C THR A 462 13.57 9.87 -3.99
N TYR A 463 14.08 9.81 -5.19
CA TYR A 463 13.51 10.50 -6.37
C TYR A 463 12.92 9.45 -7.29
N SER A 464 11.72 9.68 -7.78
CA SER A 464 11.06 8.79 -8.73
C SER A 464 10.65 9.54 -9.97
N LEU A 465 10.85 8.90 -11.11
CA LEU A 465 10.37 9.33 -12.41
C LEU A 465 9.62 8.16 -13.02
N GLY A 466 8.40 8.36 -13.40
CA GLY A 466 7.56 7.31 -13.94
C GLY A 466 6.74 7.76 -15.12
N VAL A 467 6.52 6.84 -16.03
CA VAL A 467 5.52 6.95 -17.10
C VAL A 467 4.60 5.76 -16.93
N SER A 468 3.31 6.01 -16.79
CA SER A 468 2.31 4.97 -16.72
C SER A 468 1.37 5.06 -17.92
N TYR A 469 0.97 3.91 -18.42
CA TYR A 469 -0.04 3.78 -19.45
C TYR A 469 -1.16 2.90 -18.92
N GLN A 470 -2.37 3.42 -18.95
CA GLN A 470 -3.56 2.63 -18.61
C GLN A 470 -4.22 2.11 -19.88
N PHE A 471 -4.28 0.80 -20.00
CA PHE A 471 -5.07 0.16 -21.05
C PHE A 471 -6.55 0.28 -20.67
N ALA A 472 -7.22 1.26 -21.26
CA ALA A 472 -8.68 1.36 -21.17
C ALA A 472 -9.28 0.19 -21.95
N GLY A 473 -9.82 -0.80 -21.28
CA GLY A 473 -10.68 -1.73 -21.95
C GLY A 473 -10.78 -3.18 -21.45
N TRP A 474 -9.81 -3.76 -20.76
CA TRP A 474 -9.91 -5.16 -20.33
C TRP A 474 -9.31 -5.49 -18.97
N LEU A 475 -8.62 -4.54 -18.36
CA LEU A 475 -7.96 -4.67 -17.07
C LEU A 475 -8.22 -3.44 -16.18
N ASP A 476 -9.35 -2.80 -16.29
CA ASP A 476 -9.82 -1.85 -15.28
C ASP A 476 -10.10 -2.64 -14.00
N ALA A 477 -9.01 -3.02 -13.32
CA ALA A 477 -9.06 -3.36 -11.93
C ALA A 477 -9.08 -2.03 -11.16
N PRO A 478 -10.24 -1.54 -10.73
CA PRO A 478 -10.29 -0.37 -9.87
C PRO A 478 -9.58 -0.77 -8.58
N GLY A 479 -8.40 -0.23 -8.33
CA GLY A 479 -7.72 -0.49 -7.08
C GLY A 479 -6.20 -0.64 -7.12
N LEU A 480 -5.56 -0.87 -8.26
CA LEU A 480 -4.09 -0.91 -8.31
C LEU A 480 -3.44 0.46 -8.13
N PHE A 481 -4.19 1.55 -8.34
CA PHE A 481 -3.75 2.92 -8.17
C PHE A 481 -4.79 3.82 -7.49
N ALA A 482 -5.74 3.25 -6.75
CA ALA A 482 -6.50 4.08 -5.84
C ALA A 482 -5.48 4.80 -4.95
N PRO A 483 -5.50 6.16 -4.89
CA PRO A 483 -4.67 6.85 -3.92
C PRO A 483 -4.91 6.15 -2.60
N MET A 484 -3.83 5.77 -1.90
CA MET A 484 -3.98 5.22 -0.56
C MET A 484 -4.88 6.21 0.17
N ARG A 485 -6.16 5.86 0.34
CA ARG A 485 -6.93 6.48 1.39
C ARG A 485 -6.01 6.29 2.57
N LEU A 486 -5.66 7.38 3.26
CA LEU A 486 -5.09 7.30 4.58
C LEU A 486 -6.18 6.59 5.41
N SER A 487 -6.33 5.29 5.15
CA SER A 487 -7.16 4.48 6.00
C SER A 487 -6.43 4.55 7.32
N SER A 488 -7.10 5.01 8.33
CA SER A 488 -6.74 4.88 9.73
C SER A 488 -6.57 3.42 10.17
N ALA A 489 -6.57 2.48 9.22
CA ALA A 489 -6.26 1.09 9.42
C ALA A 489 -4.74 0.92 9.53
N SER A 490 -4.28 1.05 10.74
CA SER A 490 -3.14 0.39 11.39
C SER A 490 -2.03 -0.15 10.47
N ARG A 491 -0.91 0.41 10.60
CA ARG A 491 0.33 -0.36 10.72
C ARG A 491 1.00 -0.04 12.05
#